data_706704f801f4a78f819545f2aded333a
#
_entry.id   706704f801f4a78f819545f2aded333a
#
_cell.length_a   1.000
_cell.length_b   1.000
_cell.length_c   1.000
_cell.angle_alpha   90.00
_cell.angle_beta   90.00
_cell.angle_gamma   90.00
#
_symmetry.space_group_name_H-M   'P 1'
#
loop_
_entity.id
_entity.type
_entity.pdbx_description
1 polymer ?
#
loop_
_entity_poly.entity_id
_entity_poly.type
_entity_poly.pdbx_seq_one_letter_code
_entity_poly.pdbx_strand_id
1 'polypeptide(L)'
;MNVPQHSLAHRHAPGRRLSRRSLLGWSAAAALAAGAGALTARAAYHEHASSGRVLFEDFFAGNSLRRSRWNPYICDNNSRGQPWLMQPSVAVPSSAIGRVTGFKAEYDLPSAIRVDDGLTLKVHRGTRAAGYSWTGSVICSRPTSNNFGAGTVHTTGFTFKDARVEVRAKMPDLTSGQWASIWFLPAPGGNGAEIDLFEGGYLSKTINPNQLMAVNLHSSGNQQQVLDLRTDLSADYHTYSMEYRQGSSIEFFFDGLNVYTYTRNVPVGPYFIIVANGIASARTANWHTQVSNSTPAINLMRVSHVRVRAL
;
A
#
# COMPACT_ATOMS: atom_id res chain seq x y z
N MET A 1 32.25 -4.61 29.99
CA MET A 1 32.32 -3.63 28.90
C MET A 1 30.93 -3.05 28.73
N ASN A 2 30.77 -1.80 29.16
CA ASN A 2 29.49 -1.10 29.20
C ASN A 2 29.17 -0.51 27.81
N VAL A 3 28.01 -0.83 27.28
CA VAL A 3 27.44 -0.20 26.08
C VAL A 3 26.52 0.93 26.58
N PRO A 4 26.69 2.17 26.12
CA PRO A 4 25.81 3.27 26.53
C PRO A 4 24.44 3.18 25.86
N GLN A 5 23.38 3.29 26.65
CA GLN A 5 22.02 3.51 26.19
C GLN A 5 21.88 4.95 25.69
N HIS A 6 21.62 5.13 24.40
CA HIS A 6 21.19 6.42 23.87
C HIS A 6 19.68 6.56 24.02
N SER A 7 19.29 7.41 24.95
CA SER A 7 17.94 7.94 25.10
C SER A 7 17.60 8.84 23.92
N LEU A 8 16.62 8.45 23.11
CA LEU A 8 16.01 9.31 22.09
C LEU A 8 14.96 10.19 22.74
N ALA A 9 15.34 11.42 23.04
CA ALA A 9 14.42 12.47 23.43
C ALA A 9 13.63 12.96 22.22
N HIS A 10 12.33 12.70 22.19
CA HIS A 10 11.39 13.29 21.22
C HIS A 10 11.30 14.80 21.43
N ARG A 11 11.87 15.57 20.53
CA ARG A 11 11.59 17.00 20.41
C ARG A 11 10.32 17.17 19.58
N HIS A 12 9.24 17.56 20.23
CA HIS A 12 8.03 18.07 19.57
C HIS A 12 8.36 19.41 18.89
N ALA A 13 8.20 19.45 17.56
CA ALA A 13 8.13 20.72 16.85
C ALA A 13 6.75 21.38 17.14
N PRO A 14 6.69 22.71 17.38
CA PRO A 14 5.42 23.36 17.66
C PRO A 14 4.55 23.40 16.41
N GLY A 15 3.36 22.79 16.49
CA GLY A 15 2.35 22.84 15.45
C GLY A 15 1.92 24.29 15.17
N ARG A 16 1.99 24.72 13.93
CA ARG A 16 1.40 25.98 13.46
C ARG A 16 -0.11 25.91 13.66
N ARG A 17 -0.63 26.65 14.61
CA ARG A 17 -2.07 26.92 14.77
C ARG A 17 -2.53 27.74 13.56
N LEU A 18 -3.36 27.13 12.71
CA LEU A 18 -4.11 27.87 11.70
C LEU A 18 -5.07 28.82 12.41
N SER A 19 -5.00 30.11 12.10
CA SER A 19 -5.79 31.14 12.74
C SER A 19 -7.28 30.98 12.38
N ARG A 20 -8.16 31.14 13.35
CA ARG A 20 -9.62 31.03 13.24
C ARG A 20 -10.28 32.10 12.33
N ARG A 21 -9.52 32.90 11.58
CA ARG A 21 -10.06 33.99 10.76
C ARG A 21 -10.33 33.67 9.30
N SER A 22 -9.97 32.47 8.80
CA SER A 22 -10.26 32.05 7.41
C SER A 22 -11.48 31.14 7.24
N LEU A 23 -12.28 30.93 8.31
CA LEU A 23 -13.47 30.06 8.29
C LEU A 23 -14.81 30.83 8.39
N LEU A 24 -14.82 32.14 8.24
CA LEU A 24 -16.02 32.96 8.35
C LEU A 24 -16.33 33.68 7.01
N GLY A 25 -16.48 32.94 5.94
CA GLY A 25 -16.83 33.52 4.64
C GLY A 25 -17.80 32.72 3.79
N TRP A 26 -18.31 31.58 4.25
CA TRP A 26 -19.21 30.74 3.45
C TRP A 26 -20.35 30.12 4.28
N SER A 27 -21.12 30.94 4.94
CA SER A 27 -22.31 30.52 5.66
C SER A 27 -23.43 31.54 5.47
N ALA A 28 -24.09 31.48 4.30
CA ALA A 28 -25.45 31.93 4.09
C ALA A 28 -25.87 31.67 2.63
N ALA A 29 -26.14 30.42 2.23
CA ALA A 29 -27.05 30.05 1.12
C ALA A 29 -27.03 28.52 0.88
N ALA A 30 -27.41 27.70 1.87
CA ALA A 30 -27.62 26.26 1.63
C ALA A 30 -28.58 25.65 2.68
N ALA A 31 -29.72 26.26 2.83
CA ALA A 31 -30.83 25.67 3.60
C ALA A 31 -32.11 25.74 2.76
N LEU A 32 -32.15 25.00 1.63
CA LEU A 32 -33.38 24.59 0.92
C LEU A 32 -32.99 23.81 -0.36
N ALA A 33 -32.48 22.57 -0.19
CA ALA A 33 -32.47 21.52 -1.23
C ALA A 33 -31.89 20.19 -0.63
N ALA A 34 -32.46 19.74 0.48
CA ALA A 34 -32.09 18.46 1.08
C ALA A 34 -32.89 17.31 0.44
N GLY A 35 -32.73 17.08 -0.84
CA GLY A 35 -33.41 15.97 -1.50
C GLY A 35 -32.84 15.56 -2.87
N ALA A 36 -32.07 16.41 -3.52
CA ALA A 36 -31.52 16.12 -4.86
C ALA A 36 -30.00 16.39 -4.99
N GLY A 37 -29.35 16.93 -3.97
CA GLY A 37 -27.97 17.38 -4.02
C GLY A 37 -26.91 16.29 -3.75
N ALA A 38 -27.29 15.16 -3.17
CA ALA A 38 -26.33 14.11 -2.81
C ALA A 38 -25.85 13.27 -4.01
N LEU A 39 -26.59 13.23 -5.11
CA LEU A 39 -26.21 12.49 -6.31
C LEU A 39 -25.35 13.31 -7.26
N THR A 40 -25.44 14.65 -7.26
CA THR A 40 -24.66 15.52 -8.15
C THR A 40 -23.28 15.87 -7.59
N ALA A 41 -23.08 15.90 -6.28
CA ALA A 41 -21.76 16.09 -5.68
C ALA A 41 -20.83 14.90 -5.90
N ARG A 42 -21.35 13.69 -6.06
CA ARG A 42 -20.56 12.48 -6.38
C ARG A 42 -20.06 12.45 -7.83
N ALA A 43 -20.70 13.15 -8.74
CA ALA A 43 -20.33 13.20 -10.16
C ALA A 43 -19.24 14.26 -10.47
N ALA A 44 -19.02 15.25 -9.61
CA ALA A 44 -18.04 16.31 -9.80
C ALA A 44 -16.64 15.98 -9.26
N TYR A 45 -16.46 14.86 -8.56
CA TYR A 45 -15.16 14.38 -8.05
C TYR A 45 -14.37 13.54 -9.07
N HIS A 46 -14.89 13.41 -10.28
CA HIS A 46 -14.18 12.75 -11.37
C HIS A 46 -13.41 13.76 -12.19
N GLU A 47 -12.10 13.54 -12.27
CA GLU A 47 -11.16 14.16 -13.22
C GLU A 47 -10.32 15.34 -12.73
N HIS A 48 -9.44 15.13 -11.77
CA HIS A 48 -8.06 15.41 -12.06
C HIS A 48 -7.42 14.16 -12.68
N ALA A 49 -8.03 13.65 -13.75
CA ALA A 49 -7.37 12.68 -14.61
C ALA A 49 -6.18 13.41 -15.21
N SER A 50 -4.96 13.06 -14.79
CA SER A 50 -3.78 13.51 -15.53
C SER A 50 -4.03 13.13 -16.98
N SER A 51 -4.01 14.10 -17.90
CA SER A 51 -4.21 13.92 -19.33
C SER A 51 -3.10 13.05 -19.97
N GLY A 52 -2.18 12.55 -19.16
CA GLY A 52 -1.03 11.76 -19.59
C GLY A 52 -1.40 10.44 -20.24
N ARG A 53 -0.58 10.03 -21.18
CA ARG A 53 -0.73 8.75 -21.89
C ARG A 53 -0.74 7.59 -20.90
N VAL A 54 -1.68 6.65 -21.04
CA VAL A 54 -1.70 5.40 -20.27
C VAL A 54 -0.46 4.58 -20.60
N LEU A 55 0.34 4.27 -19.58
CA LEU A 55 1.54 3.44 -19.66
C LEU A 55 1.22 1.98 -19.30
N PHE A 56 0.32 1.80 -18.33
CA PHE A 56 -0.11 0.50 -17.84
C PHE A 56 -1.53 0.61 -17.30
N GLU A 57 -2.32 -0.43 -17.53
CA GLU A 57 -3.67 -0.52 -16.96
C GLU A 57 -4.08 -1.98 -16.81
N ASP A 58 -4.62 -2.35 -15.66
CA ASP A 58 -5.22 -3.67 -15.45
C ASP A 58 -6.49 -3.53 -14.61
N PHE A 59 -7.62 -3.95 -15.18
CA PHE A 59 -8.93 -4.05 -14.52
C PHE A 59 -9.19 -5.42 -13.94
N PHE A 60 -8.21 -6.33 -14.02
CA PHE A 60 -8.33 -7.71 -13.56
C PHE A 60 -9.55 -8.43 -14.13
N ALA A 61 -9.82 -8.20 -15.42
CA ALA A 61 -10.92 -8.85 -16.11
C ALA A 61 -10.67 -10.35 -16.28
N GLY A 62 -11.76 -11.14 -16.23
CA GLY A 62 -11.73 -12.58 -16.32
C GLY A 62 -11.58 -13.28 -14.97
N ASN A 63 -10.98 -14.48 -14.96
CA ASN A 63 -10.96 -15.35 -13.79
C ASN A 63 -9.58 -15.80 -13.33
N SER A 64 -8.51 -15.18 -13.85
CA SER A 64 -7.14 -15.55 -13.50
C SER A 64 -6.19 -14.36 -13.55
N LEU A 65 -5.22 -14.33 -12.65
CA LEU A 65 -4.17 -13.31 -12.62
C LEU A 65 -3.31 -13.43 -13.89
N ARG A 66 -3.15 -12.30 -14.61
CA ARG A 66 -2.29 -12.24 -15.80
C ARG A 66 -0.82 -12.34 -15.41
N ARG A 67 -0.25 -13.54 -15.47
CA ARG A 67 1.12 -13.84 -15.06
C ARG A 67 2.18 -13.10 -15.89
N SER A 68 1.88 -12.63 -17.08
CA SER A 68 2.75 -11.75 -17.85
C SER A 68 2.87 -10.35 -17.24
N ARG A 69 1.92 -9.91 -16.42
CA ARG A 69 1.88 -8.59 -15.77
C ARG A 69 2.24 -8.65 -14.29
N TRP A 70 1.85 -9.73 -13.61
CA TRP A 70 1.90 -9.84 -12.17
C TRP A 70 2.52 -11.14 -11.69
N ASN A 71 3.42 -11.03 -10.73
CA ASN A 71 3.84 -12.16 -9.90
C ASN A 71 2.90 -12.25 -8.69
N PRO A 72 2.48 -13.44 -8.26
CA PRO A 72 1.70 -13.63 -7.03
C PRO A 72 2.59 -13.71 -5.78
N TYR A 73 3.71 -13.02 -5.77
CA TYR A 73 4.70 -12.90 -4.71
C TYR A 73 5.61 -11.70 -4.99
N ILE A 74 6.29 -11.20 -3.97
CA ILE A 74 7.27 -10.13 -4.13
C ILE A 74 8.59 -10.74 -4.62
N CYS A 75 9.09 -10.22 -5.73
CA CYS A 75 10.41 -10.52 -6.25
C CYS A 75 11.32 -9.33 -5.98
N ASP A 76 12.46 -9.55 -5.36
CA ASP A 76 13.48 -8.55 -5.17
C ASP A 76 14.88 -9.15 -5.31
N ASN A 77 15.93 -8.34 -5.21
CA ASN A 77 17.31 -8.82 -5.12
C ASN A 77 17.78 -8.71 -3.67
N ASN A 78 18.44 -9.75 -3.18
CA ASN A 78 19.10 -9.67 -1.88
C ASN A 78 20.30 -8.72 -1.95
N SER A 79 20.93 -8.44 -0.81
CA SER A 79 22.12 -7.57 -0.70
C SER A 79 23.32 -8.03 -1.52
N ARG A 80 23.28 -9.22 -2.11
CA ARG A 80 24.30 -9.78 -3.01
C ARG A 80 23.90 -9.71 -4.48
N GLY A 81 22.82 -8.99 -4.82
CA GLY A 81 22.28 -8.90 -6.17
C GLY A 81 21.61 -10.17 -6.68
N GLN A 82 21.42 -11.19 -5.84
CA GLN A 82 20.75 -12.43 -6.25
C GLN A 82 19.24 -12.26 -6.13
N PRO A 83 18.47 -12.73 -7.13
CA PRO A 83 17.02 -12.72 -7.03
C PRO A 83 16.57 -13.55 -5.82
N TRP A 84 15.65 -13.02 -5.05
CA TRP A 84 14.99 -13.73 -3.96
C TRP A 84 13.51 -13.39 -3.90
N LEU A 85 12.73 -14.31 -3.37
CA LEU A 85 11.32 -14.10 -3.09
C LEU A 85 11.22 -13.55 -1.67
N MET A 86 10.62 -12.40 -1.52
CA MET A 86 10.36 -11.83 -0.18
C MET A 86 9.34 -12.68 0.56
N GLN A 87 8.52 -13.43 -0.19
CA GLN A 87 7.57 -14.38 0.38
C GLN A 87 7.55 -15.66 -0.46
N PRO A 88 7.48 -16.83 0.14
CA PRO A 88 7.76 -18.04 -0.57
C PRO A 88 6.63 -18.44 -1.50
N SER A 89 6.96 -18.63 -2.74
CA SER A 89 6.30 -19.67 -3.53
C SER A 89 6.79 -21.04 -3.03
N VAL A 90 5.99 -22.05 -3.21
CA VAL A 90 6.06 -23.43 -2.69
C VAL A 90 7.45 -24.11 -2.60
N ALA A 91 8.54 -23.47 -2.98
CA ALA A 91 9.87 -24.06 -3.07
C ALA A 91 11.03 -23.24 -2.50
N VAL A 92 10.78 -22.18 -1.73
CA VAL A 92 11.87 -21.39 -1.14
C VAL A 92 12.32 -22.03 0.18
N PRO A 93 13.63 -22.25 0.41
CA PRO A 93 14.12 -22.79 1.66
C PRO A 93 13.68 -21.95 2.85
N SER A 94 13.31 -22.57 3.94
CA SER A 94 12.85 -21.92 5.20
C SER A 94 13.81 -20.84 5.75
N SER A 95 15.08 -20.89 5.39
CA SER A 95 16.08 -19.87 5.72
C SER A 95 15.89 -18.52 5.04
N ALA A 96 15.19 -18.46 3.90
CA ALA A 96 14.85 -17.21 3.22
C ALA A 96 13.64 -16.50 3.84
N ILE A 97 12.77 -17.26 4.51
CA ILE A 97 11.53 -16.78 5.14
C ILE A 97 11.83 -15.91 6.37
N GLY A 98 12.89 -16.19 7.10
CA GLY A 98 13.15 -15.61 8.42
C GLY A 98 13.54 -14.12 8.44
N ARG A 99 13.84 -13.49 7.32
CA ARG A 99 14.35 -12.11 7.29
C ARG A 99 13.32 -11.02 6.99
N VAL A 100 12.26 -11.34 6.26
CA VAL A 100 11.26 -10.34 5.85
C VAL A 100 10.06 -10.32 6.77
N THR A 101 9.82 -11.39 7.49
CA THR A 101 8.61 -11.62 8.28
C THR A 101 8.65 -11.07 9.71
N GLY A 102 9.68 -10.31 10.09
CA GLY A 102 9.78 -9.75 11.44
C GLY A 102 8.56 -8.90 11.85
N PHE A 103 7.91 -8.24 10.90
CA PHE A 103 6.74 -7.38 11.12
C PHE A 103 5.43 -8.03 10.70
N LYS A 104 5.44 -9.08 9.89
CA LYS A 104 4.28 -9.78 9.36
C LYS A 104 4.09 -11.13 10.03
N ALA A 105 2.84 -11.55 10.23
CA ALA A 105 2.48 -12.82 10.85
C ALA A 105 1.84 -13.81 9.87
N GLU A 106 1.80 -13.47 8.59
CA GLU A 106 1.26 -14.32 7.53
C GLU A 106 2.34 -14.90 6.64
N TYR A 107 1.93 -15.93 5.92
CA TYR A 107 2.65 -16.54 4.82
C TYR A 107 1.84 -16.36 3.55
N ASP A 108 2.35 -15.63 2.57
CA ASP A 108 1.61 -15.34 1.35
C ASP A 108 1.57 -16.53 0.41
N LEU A 109 0.38 -16.83 -0.09
CA LEU A 109 0.15 -17.91 -1.02
C LEU A 109 -0.64 -17.43 -2.26
N PRO A 110 -0.25 -17.89 -3.47
CA PRO A 110 -1.02 -17.60 -4.69
C PRO A 110 -2.48 -18.04 -4.61
N SER A 111 -2.79 -19.09 -3.84
CA SER A 111 -4.17 -19.57 -3.60
C SER A 111 -5.05 -18.59 -2.80
N ALA A 112 -4.46 -17.58 -2.17
CA ALA A 112 -5.18 -16.51 -1.51
C ALA A 112 -5.52 -15.34 -2.45
N ILE A 113 -5.13 -15.41 -3.72
CA ILE A 113 -5.43 -14.43 -4.76
C ILE A 113 -6.58 -14.97 -5.61
N ARG A 114 -7.61 -14.16 -5.81
CA ARG A 114 -8.72 -14.46 -6.72
C ARG A 114 -8.92 -13.30 -7.69
N VAL A 115 -9.12 -13.64 -8.95
CA VAL A 115 -9.60 -12.73 -10.00
C VAL A 115 -10.99 -13.18 -10.41
N ASP A 116 -11.95 -12.25 -10.43
CA ASP A 116 -13.34 -12.47 -10.78
C ASP A 116 -13.94 -11.09 -11.12
N ASP A 117 -13.63 -10.63 -12.34
CA ASP A 117 -13.89 -9.27 -12.81
C ASP A 117 -13.49 -8.19 -11.75
N GLY A 118 -12.27 -8.32 -11.29
CA GLY A 118 -11.63 -7.58 -10.21
C GLY A 118 -10.66 -8.48 -9.46
N LEU A 119 -9.77 -7.88 -8.67
CA LEU A 119 -8.81 -8.62 -7.86
C LEU A 119 -9.29 -8.66 -6.41
N THR A 120 -9.24 -9.84 -5.81
CA THR A 120 -9.39 -10.04 -4.36
C THR A 120 -8.10 -10.60 -3.79
N LEU A 121 -7.53 -9.88 -2.84
CA LEU A 121 -6.41 -10.30 -2.01
C LEU A 121 -6.95 -10.72 -0.64
N LYS A 122 -6.87 -12.01 -0.35
CA LYS A 122 -7.44 -12.61 0.85
C LYS A 122 -6.37 -12.81 1.93
N VAL A 123 -6.73 -12.45 3.16
CA VAL A 123 -6.07 -12.95 4.36
C VAL A 123 -7.01 -13.93 5.04
N HIS A 124 -6.50 -15.07 5.47
CA HIS A 124 -7.30 -16.00 6.26
C HIS A 124 -6.48 -16.70 7.35
N ARG A 125 -7.17 -17.06 8.44
CA ARG A 125 -6.59 -17.84 9.53
C ARG A 125 -6.28 -19.25 9.05
N GLY A 126 -5.11 -19.75 9.45
CA GLY A 126 -4.61 -21.05 9.03
C GLY A 126 -3.68 -20.95 7.82
N THR A 127 -2.67 -21.79 7.83
CA THR A 127 -1.69 -21.95 6.77
C THR A 127 -1.09 -23.35 6.82
N ARG A 128 -0.52 -23.81 5.69
CA ARG A 128 0.29 -25.02 5.64
C ARG A 128 1.77 -24.76 5.94
N ALA A 129 2.16 -23.50 6.07
CA ALA A 129 3.54 -23.11 6.35
C ALA A 129 3.83 -23.21 7.85
N ALA A 130 4.84 -23.98 8.24
CA ALA A 130 5.23 -24.14 9.63
C ALA A 130 5.64 -22.80 10.25
N GLY A 131 5.18 -22.53 11.48
CA GLY A 131 5.49 -21.30 12.19
C GLY A 131 4.61 -20.09 11.89
N TYR A 132 3.62 -20.22 11.00
CA TYR A 132 2.66 -19.17 10.69
C TYR A 132 1.24 -19.59 11.08
N SER A 133 0.43 -18.61 11.48
CA SER A 133 -0.97 -18.83 11.85
C SER A 133 -1.95 -18.28 10.79
N TRP A 134 -1.43 -17.52 9.83
CA TRP A 134 -2.23 -16.84 8.81
C TRP A 134 -1.66 -17.06 7.41
N THR A 135 -2.54 -17.04 6.43
CA THR A 135 -2.19 -16.95 5.02
C THR A 135 -2.56 -15.56 4.52
N GLY A 136 -1.62 -14.88 3.88
CA GLY A 136 -1.81 -13.60 3.21
C GLY A 136 -1.76 -13.70 1.70
N SER A 137 -1.76 -12.55 1.04
CA SER A 137 -1.69 -12.46 -0.42
C SER A 137 -1.02 -11.19 -0.90
N VAL A 138 -0.26 -11.30 -1.98
CA VAL A 138 0.47 -10.19 -2.60
C VAL A 138 0.56 -10.38 -4.10
N ILE A 139 0.52 -9.29 -4.85
CA ILE A 139 0.88 -9.22 -6.26
C ILE A 139 1.98 -8.20 -6.47
N CYS A 140 2.84 -8.45 -7.45
CA CYS A 140 3.99 -7.61 -7.75
C CYS A 140 4.19 -7.48 -9.27
N SER A 141 4.36 -6.24 -9.76
CA SER A 141 4.54 -5.97 -11.20
C SER A 141 5.99 -6.06 -11.68
N ARG A 142 6.94 -6.50 -10.85
CA ARG A 142 8.35 -6.55 -11.23
C ARG A 142 8.57 -7.49 -12.42
N PRO A 143 9.30 -7.05 -13.48
CA PRO A 143 9.78 -7.92 -14.53
C PRO A 143 10.68 -9.03 -13.95
N THR A 144 10.41 -10.27 -14.30
CA THR A 144 11.13 -11.43 -13.75
C THR A 144 11.30 -12.51 -14.82
N SER A 145 12.52 -13.01 -14.94
CA SER A 145 12.86 -14.13 -15.83
C SER A 145 13.67 -15.22 -15.11
N ASN A 146 13.49 -15.37 -13.81
CA ASN A 146 14.30 -16.25 -12.97
C ASN A 146 13.67 -17.61 -12.73
N ASN A 147 14.52 -18.62 -12.60
CA ASN A 147 14.14 -19.93 -12.10
C ASN A 147 14.08 -19.89 -10.57
N PHE A 148 12.90 -20.03 -10.02
CA PHE A 148 12.69 -20.19 -8.59
C PHE A 148 12.30 -21.65 -8.30
N GLY A 149 13.26 -22.48 -7.94
CA GLY A 149 12.99 -23.90 -7.60
C GLY A 149 12.35 -24.67 -8.75
N ALA A 150 11.13 -25.16 -8.58
CA ALA A 150 10.46 -26.07 -9.49
C ALA A 150 9.90 -25.44 -10.78
N GLY A 151 10.16 -24.16 -11.07
CA GLY A 151 9.61 -23.51 -12.27
C GLY A 151 10.29 -22.23 -12.69
N THR A 152 10.32 -22.00 -13.98
CA THR A 152 10.72 -20.70 -14.57
C THR A 152 9.55 -19.74 -14.44
N VAL A 153 9.79 -18.59 -13.83
CA VAL A 153 8.81 -17.52 -13.75
C VAL A 153 9.18 -16.45 -14.77
N HIS A 154 8.33 -16.32 -15.78
CA HIS A 154 8.42 -15.24 -16.75
C HIS A 154 7.28 -14.27 -16.53
N THR A 155 7.62 -13.07 -16.05
CA THR A 155 6.70 -11.95 -15.99
C THR A 155 7.33 -10.81 -16.74
N THR A 156 6.71 -10.38 -17.84
CA THR A 156 7.13 -9.17 -18.56
C THR A 156 7.05 -7.98 -17.63
N GLY A 157 6.03 -8.00 -16.77
CA GLY A 157 5.84 -7.06 -15.69
C GLY A 157 5.69 -5.62 -16.16
N PHE A 158 5.91 -4.71 -15.22
CA PHE A 158 5.85 -3.29 -15.49
C PHE A 158 6.70 -2.51 -14.48
N THR A 159 7.41 -1.50 -14.95
CA THR A 159 8.08 -0.49 -14.14
C THR A 159 7.74 0.91 -14.63
N PHE A 160 7.80 1.89 -13.73
CA PHE A 160 7.48 3.28 -14.06
C PHE A 160 8.47 4.25 -13.43
N LYS A 161 8.56 5.42 -14.01
CA LYS A 161 9.19 6.64 -13.47
C LYS A 161 8.46 7.84 -14.06
N ASP A 162 8.50 8.99 -13.37
CA ASP A 162 7.81 10.22 -13.79
C ASP A 162 6.37 9.92 -14.24
N ALA A 163 5.59 9.40 -13.30
CA ALA A 163 4.27 8.87 -13.57
C ALA A 163 3.28 9.13 -12.43
N ARG A 164 1.99 9.16 -12.78
CA ARG A 164 0.89 9.00 -11.85
C ARG A 164 0.46 7.55 -11.80
N VAL A 165 0.54 6.97 -10.60
CA VAL A 165 0.02 5.64 -10.29
C VAL A 165 -1.30 5.79 -9.57
N GLU A 166 -2.31 5.03 -9.98
CA GLU A 166 -3.64 4.99 -9.41
C GLU A 166 -4.04 3.54 -9.10
N VAL A 167 -4.53 3.31 -7.89
CA VAL A 167 -5.11 2.04 -7.48
C VAL A 167 -6.48 2.32 -6.88
N ARG A 168 -7.53 1.75 -7.48
CA ARG A 168 -8.87 1.82 -6.93
C ARG A 168 -9.15 0.55 -6.14
N ALA A 169 -9.28 0.71 -4.82
CA ALA A 169 -9.39 -0.41 -3.90
C ALA A 169 -10.40 -0.15 -2.77
N LYS A 170 -10.98 -1.25 -2.25
CA LYS A 170 -11.70 -1.31 -0.99
C LYS A 170 -10.82 -2.06 0.01
N MET A 171 -10.48 -1.40 1.11
CA MET A 171 -9.59 -1.97 2.12
C MET A 171 -10.31 -3.04 2.96
N PRO A 172 -9.58 -3.98 3.59
CA PRO A 172 -10.16 -4.83 4.63
C PRO A 172 -10.47 -4.01 5.88
N ASP A 173 -11.11 -4.65 6.87
CA ASP A 173 -11.20 -4.05 8.21
C ASP A 173 -9.80 -3.97 8.86
N LEU A 174 -9.33 -2.75 9.07
CA LEU A 174 -7.98 -2.45 9.57
C LEU A 174 -7.89 -2.40 11.10
N THR A 175 -9.00 -2.65 11.80
CA THR A 175 -9.09 -2.48 13.27
C THR A 175 -8.48 -3.64 14.05
N SER A 176 -8.20 -4.78 13.42
CA SER A 176 -7.84 -6.02 14.11
C SER A 176 -6.65 -6.76 13.47
N GLY A 177 -5.53 -6.05 13.32
CA GLY A 177 -4.26 -6.61 12.88
C GLY A 177 -4.12 -6.75 11.36
N GLN A 178 -5.09 -6.30 10.58
CA GLN A 178 -5.00 -6.31 9.13
C GLN A 178 -4.01 -5.26 8.64
N TRP A 179 -3.13 -5.65 7.72
CA TRP A 179 -2.11 -4.79 7.13
C TRP A 179 -2.22 -4.82 5.60
N ALA A 180 -3.17 -4.08 5.08
CA ALA A 180 -3.25 -3.83 3.64
C ALA A 180 -2.23 -2.76 3.24
N SER A 181 -1.59 -2.94 2.09
CA SER A 181 -0.59 -1.99 1.58
C SER A 181 -0.57 -1.90 0.05
N ILE A 182 -0.28 -0.69 -0.43
CA ILE A 182 0.04 -0.37 -1.82
C ILE A 182 1.36 0.37 -1.79
N TRP A 183 2.41 -0.21 -2.36
CA TRP A 183 3.76 0.27 -2.18
C TRP A 183 4.65 -0.03 -3.39
N PHE A 184 5.85 0.52 -3.39
CA PHE A 184 6.75 0.48 -4.53
C PHE A 184 8.18 0.24 -4.07
N LEU A 185 8.85 -0.68 -4.74
CA LEU A 185 10.28 -0.90 -4.60
C LEU A 185 11.02 -0.48 -5.86
N PRO A 186 12.27 -0.03 -5.72
CA PRO A 186 13.10 0.31 -6.87
C PRO A 186 13.34 -0.91 -7.74
N ALA A 187 13.14 -0.74 -9.04
CA ALA A 187 13.55 -1.71 -10.04
C ALA A 187 15.07 -1.61 -10.29
N PRO A 188 15.70 -2.57 -11.00
CA PRO A 188 17.09 -2.45 -11.40
C PRO A 188 17.40 -1.11 -12.06
N GLY A 189 18.42 -0.40 -11.57
CA GLY A 189 18.76 0.96 -11.99
C GLY A 189 18.14 2.08 -11.15
N GLY A 190 17.30 1.77 -10.15
CA GLY A 190 16.84 2.72 -9.13
C GLY A 190 17.81 2.83 -7.95
N ASN A 191 17.79 3.94 -7.24
CA ASN A 191 18.69 4.23 -6.12
C ASN A 191 18.10 3.96 -4.71
N GLY A 192 17.06 3.16 -4.63
CA GLY A 192 16.81 2.33 -3.46
C GLY A 192 16.00 2.86 -2.28
N ALA A 193 15.04 3.76 -2.43
CA ALA A 193 14.08 4.04 -1.36
C ALA A 193 12.74 3.36 -1.64
N GLU A 194 12.16 2.67 -0.64
CA GLU A 194 10.78 2.19 -0.66
C GLU A 194 9.82 3.37 -0.54
N ILE A 195 8.73 3.35 -1.29
CA ILE A 195 7.66 4.33 -1.24
C ILE A 195 6.35 3.61 -0.93
N ASP A 196 5.64 4.03 0.12
CA ASP A 196 4.32 3.49 0.43
C ASP A 196 3.25 4.53 0.11
N LEU A 197 2.43 4.21 -0.89
CA LEU A 197 1.23 4.99 -1.22
C LEU A 197 0.16 4.81 -0.16
N PHE A 198 0.04 3.61 0.37
CA PHE A 198 -0.93 3.26 1.40
C PHE A 198 -0.37 2.17 2.31
N GLU A 199 -0.37 2.42 3.60
CA GLU A 199 -0.29 1.40 4.63
C GLU A 199 -1.42 1.59 5.63
N GLY A 200 -2.17 0.53 5.89
CA GLY A 200 -3.30 0.52 6.82
C GLY A 200 -3.01 -0.19 8.14
N GLY A 201 -3.88 0.00 9.12
CA GLY A 201 -3.83 -0.68 10.41
C GLY A 201 -3.04 0.06 11.49
N TYR A 202 -2.68 1.32 11.28
CA TYR A 202 -2.00 2.13 12.29
C TYR A 202 -2.87 2.39 13.51
N LEU A 203 -2.24 2.43 14.70
CA LEU A 203 -2.91 2.74 15.95
C LEU A 203 -3.14 4.24 16.09
N SER A 204 -4.32 4.59 16.59
CA SER A 204 -4.64 5.91 17.10
C SER A 204 -5.43 5.77 18.41
N LYS A 205 -5.29 6.76 19.30
CA LYS A 205 -6.08 6.81 20.55
C LYS A 205 -7.49 7.35 20.31
N THR A 206 -7.72 8.06 19.23
CA THR A 206 -8.95 8.83 19.00
C THR A 206 -9.57 8.61 17.63
N ILE A 207 -8.86 7.99 16.69
CA ILE A 207 -9.31 7.81 15.31
C ILE A 207 -9.42 6.32 15.03
N ASN A 208 -10.51 5.91 14.39
CA ASN A 208 -10.68 4.52 13.96
C ASN A 208 -9.59 4.16 12.92
N PRO A 209 -8.86 3.05 13.09
CA PRO A 209 -7.86 2.59 12.11
C PRO A 209 -8.38 2.48 10.67
N ASN A 210 -9.68 2.22 10.47
CA ASN A 210 -10.30 2.23 9.14
C ASN A 210 -10.34 3.62 8.48
N GLN A 211 -10.02 4.69 9.21
CA GLN A 211 -9.95 6.06 8.67
C GLN A 211 -8.50 6.53 8.45
N LEU A 212 -7.52 5.70 8.81
CA LEU A 212 -6.12 6.06 8.76
C LEU A 212 -5.44 5.51 7.51
N MET A 213 -4.65 6.37 6.88
CA MET A 213 -3.73 6.05 5.80
C MET A 213 -2.34 6.54 6.18
N ALA A 214 -1.36 5.67 6.20
CA ALA A 214 0.03 6.09 6.27
C ALA A 214 0.64 6.14 4.87
N VAL A 215 1.42 7.20 4.62
CA VAL A 215 2.29 7.34 3.46
C VAL A 215 3.73 7.42 3.95
N ASN A 216 4.63 6.64 3.33
CA ASN A 216 6.01 6.56 3.79
C ASN A 216 7.01 6.72 2.65
N LEU A 217 8.18 7.25 3.00
CA LEU A 217 9.36 7.26 2.16
C LEU A 217 10.53 6.76 3.01
N HIS A 218 10.96 5.51 2.78
CA HIS A 218 12.02 4.83 3.53
C HIS A 218 13.41 5.18 2.97
N SER A 219 13.68 6.48 2.77
CA SER A 219 14.99 7.01 2.42
C SER A 219 15.85 7.28 3.67
N SER A 220 17.03 7.84 3.49
CA SER A 220 17.85 8.32 4.61
C SER A 220 17.05 9.32 5.45
N GLY A 221 16.58 8.88 6.64
CA GLY A 221 15.78 9.70 7.56
C GLY A 221 14.31 9.32 7.70
N ASN A 222 13.87 8.21 7.11
CA ASN A 222 12.49 7.66 7.23
C ASN A 222 11.41 8.73 7.41
N GLN A 223 10.78 9.13 6.32
CA GLN A 223 9.68 10.10 6.34
C GLN A 223 8.36 9.32 6.40
N GLN A 224 7.55 9.57 7.40
CA GLN A 224 6.24 8.96 7.59
C GLN A 224 5.19 10.03 7.91
N GLN A 225 4.03 9.91 7.30
CA GLN A 225 2.86 10.70 7.65
C GLN A 225 1.64 9.78 7.79
N VAL A 226 0.98 9.84 8.94
CA VAL A 226 -0.31 9.18 9.17
C VAL A 226 -1.42 10.21 9.04
N LEU A 227 -2.38 9.95 8.15
CA LEU A 227 -3.43 10.86 7.74
C LEU A 227 -4.79 10.33 8.23
N ASP A 228 -5.63 11.20 8.80
CA ASP A 228 -7.03 10.95 9.07
C ASP A 228 -7.86 11.37 7.84
N LEU A 229 -8.34 10.39 7.09
CA LEU A 229 -9.14 10.60 5.89
C LEU A 229 -10.62 10.83 6.18
N ARG A 230 -11.05 10.68 7.45
CA ARG A 230 -12.43 10.90 7.93
C ARG A 230 -13.49 10.10 7.20
N THR A 231 -13.10 8.99 6.62
CA THR A 231 -14.00 8.04 5.95
C THR A 231 -13.57 6.62 6.26
N ASP A 232 -14.52 5.68 6.30
CA ASP A 232 -14.25 4.27 6.51
C ASP A 232 -13.79 3.63 5.21
N LEU A 233 -12.49 3.35 5.10
CA LEU A 233 -11.84 2.78 3.93
C LEU A 233 -12.29 1.34 3.63
N SER A 234 -12.94 0.68 4.61
CA SER A 234 -13.49 -0.66 4.47
C SER A 234 -14.94 -0.67 3.98
N ALA A 235 -15.60 0.49 3.92
CA ALA A 235 -17.01 0.59 3.55
C ALA A 235 -17.23 0.57 2.03
N ASP A 236 -16.35 1.22 1.25
CA ASP A 236 -16.50 1.35 -0.22
C ASP A 236 -15.13 1.38 -0.92
N TYR A 237 -15.14 1.42 -2.24
CA TYR A 237 -13.96 1.61 -3.07
C TYR A 237 -13.53 3.07 -3.09
N HIS A 238 -12.25 3.32 -2.80
CA HIS A 238 -11.59 4.60 -2.89
C HIS A 238 -10.45 4.56 -3.90
N THR A 239 -10.05 5.72 -4.39
CA THR A 239 -8.93 5.87 -5.32
C THR A 239 -7.73 6.43 -4.58
N TYR A 240 -6.69 5.61 -4.47
CA TYR A 240 -5.38 5.96 -3.94
C TYR A 240 -4.46 6.24 -5.11
N SER A 241 -3.85 7.43 -5.15
CA SER A 241 -2.93 7.73 -6.24
C SER A 241 -1.72 8.52 -5.80
N MET A 242 -0.65 8.41 -6.59
CA MET A 242 0.62 9.04 -6.34
C MET A 242 1.17 9.61 -7.65
N GLU A 243 1.61 10.87 -7.64
CA GLU A 243 2.45 11.43 -8.68
C GLU A 243 3.90 11.41 -8.22
N TYR A 244 4.71 10.63 -8.92
CA TYR A 244 6.14 10.51 -8.66
C TYR A 244 6.92 11.24 -9.75
N ARG A 245 7.59 12.33 -9.35
CA ARG A 245 8.57 13.08 -10.15
C ARG A 245 9.95 12.83 -9.56
N GLN A 246 10.74 12.00 -10.23
CA GLN A 246 12.02 11.52 -9.71
C GLN A 246 12.93 12.67 -9.31
N GLY A 247 13.54 12.59 -8.12
CA GLY A 247 14.41 13.62 -7.56
C GLY A 247 13.75 14.94 -7.21
N SER A 248 12.44 15.09 -7.40
CA SER A 248 11.70 16.34 -7.20
C SER A 248 10.60 16.23 -6.16
N SER A 249 9.53 15.48 -6.43
CA SER A 249 8.39 15.35 -5.51
C SER A 249 7.71 14.01 -5.58
N ILE A 250 7.05 13.63 -4.48
CA ILE A 250 6.08 12.57 -4.42
C ILE A 250 4.82 13.16 -3.82
N GLU A 251 3.76 13.24 -4.61
CA GLU A 251 2.47 13.79 -4.21
C GLU A 251 1.46 12.66 -4.06
N PHE A 252 0.79 12.59 -2.92
CA PHE A 252 -0.17 11.55 -2.59
C PHE A 252 -1.59 12.12 -2.65
N PHE A 253 -2.50 11.34 -3.24
CA PHE A 253 -3.88 11.75 -3.43
C PHE A 253 -4.82 10.66 -2.91
N PHE A 254 -5.91 11.09 -2.31
CA PHE A 254 -7.04 10.25 -1.93
C PHE A 254 -8.31 10.80 -2.58
N ASP A 255 -9.01 9.98 -3.36
CA ASP A 255 -10.18 10.35 -4.15
C ASP A 255 -9.98 11.65 -4.96
N GLY A 256 -8.77 11.83 -5.53
CA GLY A 256 -8.40 12.98 -6.35
C GLY A 256 -7.90 14.19 -5.57
N LEU A 257 -8.03 14.24 -4.25
CA LEU A 257 -7.52 15.33 -3.42
C LEU A 257 -6.08 15.07 -3.01
N ASN A 258 -5.18 16.04 -3.18
CA ASN A 258 -3.82 15.97 -2.64
C ASN A 258 -3.90 15.98 -1.11
N VAL A 259 -3.38 14.91 -0.48
CA VAL A 259 -3.40 14.72 0.98
C VAL A 259 -2.04 14.89 1.63
N TYR A 260 -0.96 14.70 0.84
CA TYR A 260 0.41 14.91 1.32
C TYR A 260 1.42 15.03 0.18
N THR A 261 2.58 15.65 0.46
CA THR A 261 3.67 15.80 -0.52
C THR A 261 5.03 15.69 0.16
N TYR A 262 5.89 14.82 -0.34
CA TYR A 262 7.32 14.78 -0.04
C TYR A 262 8.11 15.52 -1.11
N THR A 263 9.05 16.39 -0.66
CA THR A 263 9.96 17.14 -1.55
C THR A 263 11.43 16.99 -1.14
N ARG A 264 11.69 16.19 -0.09
CA ARG A 264 13.06 15.94 0.40
C ARG A 264 13.42 14.48 0.20
N ASN A 265 14.68 14.24 -0.19
CA ASN A 265 15.24 12.89 -0.37
C ASN A 265 14.39 12.02 -1.32
N VAL A 266 13.74 12.67 -2.29
CA VAL A 266 12.97 11.97 -3.31
C VAL A 266 13.91 11.12 -4.16
N PRO A 267 13.68 9.83 -4.27
CA PRO A 267 14.58 8.94 -5.01
C PRO A 267 14.54 9.18 -6.50
N VAL A 268 15.52 8.60 -7.21
CA VAL A 268 15.63 8.62 -8.68
C VAL A 268 15.62 7.19 -9.20
N GLY A 269 14.92 6.96 -10.29
CA GLY A 269 14.90 5.69 -11.01
C GLY A 269 13.52 5.02 -11.10
N PRO A 270 13.48 3.87 -11.78
CA PRO A 270 12.23 3.15 -12.00
C PRO A 270 11.79 2.39 -10.76
N TYR A 271 10.47 2.24 -10.63
CA TYR A 271 9.78 1.52 -9.57
C TYR A 271 8.85 0.46 -10.14
N PHE A 272 8.58 -0.58 -9.35
CA PHE A 272 7.51 -1.56 -9.62
C PHE A 272 6.46 -1.51 -8.51
N ILE A 273 5.26 -1.96 -8.84
CA ILE A 273 4.07 -1.87 -8.00
C ILE A 273 3.91 -3.15 -7.19
N ILE A 274 3.61 -3.00 -5.90
CA ILE A 274 3.25 -4.10 -5.01
C ILE A 274 1.92 -3.77 -4.35
N VAL A 275 1.00 -4.73 -4.35
CA VAL A 275 -0.27 -4.63 -3.64
C VAL A 275 -0.40 -5.87 -2.75
N ALA A 276 -0.59 -5.67 -1.46
CA ALA A 276 -0.58 -6.75 -0.48
C ALA A 276 -1.70 -6.62 0.54
N ASN A 277 -2.17 -7.76 1.01
CA ASN A 277 -3.05 -7.87 2.17
C ASN A 277 -2.46 -8.91 3.14
N GLY A 278 -2.09 -8.46 4.33
CA GLY A 278 -1.36 -9.24 5.32
C GLY A 278 -1.85 -9.02 6.75
N ILE A 279 -1.09 -9.55 7.70
CA ILE A 279 -1.35 -9.48 9.15
C ILE A 279 -0.11 -8.98 9.86
N ALA A 280 -0.30 -8.05 10.79
CA ALA A 280 0.74 -7.54 11.65
C ALA A 280 1.19 -8.57 12.68
N SER A 281 2.50 -8.67 12.90
CA SER A 281 3.05 -9.47 13.99
C SER A 281 3.04 -8.72 15.33
N ALA A 282 3.22 -9.44 16.44
CA ALA A 282 3.32 -8.84 17.76
C ALA A 282 4.46 -7.81 17.90
N ARG A 283 5.47 -7.84 17.02
CA ARG A 283 6.56 -6.84 17.02
C ARG A 283 6.10 -5.43 16.68
N THR A 284 4.93 -5.28 16.08
CA THR A 284 4.37 -3.99 15.67
C THR A 284 3.34 -3.44 16.68
N ALA A 285 3.15 -4.10 17.80
CA ALA A 285 2.07 -3.80 18.76
C ALA A 285 2.12 -2.37 19.35
N ASN A 286 3.22 -1.66 19.24
CA ASN A 286 3.37 -0.28 19.70
C ASN A 286 2.86 0.77 18.70
N TRP A 287 2.59 0.38 17.44
CA TRP A 287 2.17 1.32 16.40
C TRP A 287 1.12 0.77 15.43
N HIS A 288 0.86 -0.54 15.46
CA HIS A 288 -0.09 -1.20 14.56
C HIS A 288 -1.15 -1.97 15.36
N THR A 289 -2.39 -2.03 14.84
CA THR A 289 -3.45 -2.88 15.38
C THR A 289 -3.00 -4.34 15.43
N GLN A 290 -3.53 -5.09 16.38
CA GLN A 290 -3.12 -6.47 16.61
C GLN A 290 -4.27 -7.45 16.44
N VAL A 291 -3.94 -8.66 16.03
CA VAL A 291 -4.92 -9.75 15.99
C VAL A 291 -5.40 -10.10 17.39
N SER A 292 -6.66 -10.49 17.49
CA SER A 292 -7.30 -10.98 18.70
C SER A 292 -8.19 -12.17 18.37
N ASN A 293 -8.88 -12.68 19.38
CA ASN A 293 -9.88 -13.74 19.18
C ASN A 293 -11.08 -13.26 18.34
N SER A 294 -11.37 -11.95 18.36
CA SER A 294 -12.42 -11.34 17.55
C SER A 294 -11.99 -11.00 16.11
N THR A 295 -10.70 -11.11 15.76
CA THR A 295 -10.24 -10.91 14.39
C THR A 295 -10.94 -11.89 13.45
N PRO A 296 -11.67 -11.42 12.42
CA PRO A 296 -12.35 -12.29 11.47
C PRO A 296 -11.38 -13.30 10.85
N ALA A 297 -11.85 -14.54 10.70
CA ALA A 297 -11.04 -15.60 10.12
C ALA A 297 -10.69 -15.37 8.64
N ILE A 298 -11.43 -14.51 7.96
CA ILE A 298 -11.22 -14.11 6.56
C ILE A 298 -11.39 -12.60 6.45
N ASN A 299 -10.42 -11.95 5.82
CA ASN A 299 -10.47 -10.54 5.46
C ASN A 299 -10.06 -10.35 4.01
N LEU A 300 -10.71 -9.40 3.34
CA LEU A 300 -10.59 -9.21 1.90
C LEU A 300 -10.23 -7.75 1.57
N MET A 301 -9.12 -7.54 0.90
CA MET A 301 -8.85 -6.34 0.13
C MET A 301 -9.35 -6.58 -1.30
N ARG A 302 -10.13 -5.65 -1.85
CA ARG A 302 -10.61 -5.74 -3.23
C ARG A 302 -10.02 -4.60 -4.05
N VAL A 303 -9.48 -4.93 -5.23
CA VAL A 303 -8.90 -3.96 -6.16
C VAL A 303 -9.69 -4.01 -7.46
N SER A 304 -10.28 -2.88 -7.82
CA SER A 304 -11.01 -2.73 -9.08
C SER A 304 -10.05 -2.61 -10.25
N HIS A 305 -9.03 -1.76 -10.11
CA HIS A 305 -8.02 -1.58 -11.15
C HIS A 305 -6.73 -0.96 -10.62
N VAL A 306 -5.67 -1.14 -11.38
CA VAL A 306 -4.42 -0.41 -11.28
C VAL A 306 -4.18 0.30 -12.62
N ARG A 307 -3.86 1.59 -12.58
CA ARG A 307 -3.55 2.40 -13.76
C ARG A 307 -2.31 3.24 -13.54
N VAL A 308 -1.49 3.37 -14.58
CA VAL A 308 -0.33 4.25 -14.58
C VAL A 308 -0.36 5.13 -15.83
N ARG A 309 -0.18 6.43 -15.63
CA ARG A 309 -0.11 7.44 -16.70
C ARG A 309 1.21 8.18 -16.65
N ALA A 310 1.71 8.62 -17.81
CA ALA A 310 2.82 9.56 -17.86
C ALA A 310 2.40 10.90 -17.24
N LEU A 311 3.33 11.59 -16.60
CA LEU A 311 3.18 12.97 -16.13
C LEU A 311 3.50 13.97 -17.23
#